data_d0afe7c65ab1fcb9deae8b8fa83fd40a
#
_entry.id   d0afe7c65ab1fcb9deae8b8fa83fd40a
#
_cell.length_a   1.000
_cell.length_b   1.000
_cell.length_c   1.000
_cell.angle_alpha   90.00
_cell.angle_beta   90.00
_cell.angle_gamma   90.00
#
_symmetry.space_group_name_H-M   'P 1'
#
loop_
_entity.id
_entity.type
_entity.pdbx_description
1 polymer ?
#
loop_
_entity_poly.entity_id
_entity_poly.type
_entity_poly.pdbx_seq_one_letter_code
_entity_poly.pdbx_strand_id
1 'polypeptide(L)'
;MIKQIKKFIDANNLDGYIFPKNDNYFTEYSNVNNLAKITNFTGSAGFALILKNKNYLFVDGRYTLQAKKQSGRNYKILEIPHYWPKSLPNIKNMTIGFDPSLFTINILEKYFGNKTNLIPICFNFNIKIKKKINY
;
A
#
# COMPACT_ATOMS: atom_id res chain seq x y z
N MET A 1 -10.42 -6.15 5.55
CA MET A 1 -9.01 -6.16 5.11
C MET A 1 -8.18 -5.07 5.79
N ILE A 2 -8.68 -3.86 5.88
CA ILE A 2 -7.94 -2.77 6.54
C ILE A 2 -7.64 -3.10 8.00
N LYS A 3 -8.58 -3.69 8.71
CA LYS A 3 -8.38 -4.06 10.11
C LYS A 3 -7.21 -5.03 10.28
N GLN A 4 -7.11 -5.99 9.38
CA GLN A 4 -6.03 -6.97 9.42
C GLN A 4 -4.67 -6.31 9.16
N ILE A 5 -4.65 -5.37 8.23
CA ILE A 5 -3.44 -4.62 7.92
C ILE A 5 -3.00 -3.79 9.12
N LYS A 6 -3.94 -3.14 9.79
CA LYS A 6 -3.62 -2.32 10.95
C LYS A 6 -3.13 -3.16 12.14
N LYS A 7 -3.69 -4.36 12.31
CA LYS A 7 -3.17 -5.29 13.30
C LYS A 7 -1.75 -5.72 12.99
N PHE A 8 -1.48 -5.99 11.71
CA PHE A 8 -0.14 -6.34 11.27
C PHE A 8 0.86 -5.21 11.53
N ILE A 9 0.45 -3.99 11.22
CA ILE A 9 1.26 -2.80 11.49
C ILE A 9 1.61 -2.70 12.96
N ASP A 10 0.62 -2.83 13.83
CA ASP A 10 0.84 -2.77 15.28
C ASP A 10 1.72 -3.91 15.77
N ALA A 11 1.47 -5.11 15.30
CA ALA A 11 2.21 -6.29 15.75
C ALA A 11 3.69 -6.23 15.40
N ASN A 12 4.03 -5.50 14.35
CA ASN A 12 5.40 -5.40 13.87
C ASN A 12 6.05 -4.06 14.18
N ASN A 13 5.42 -3.26 15.03
CA ASN A 13 5.93 -1.95 15.45
C ASN A 13 6.16 -1.00 14.29
N LEU A 14 5.30 -1.08 13.30
CA LEU A 14 5.35 -0.19 12.13
C LEU A 14 4.40 0.99 12.35
N ASP A 15 4.66 2.08 11.64
CA ASP A 15 3.74 3.20 11.59
C ASP A 15 2.81 3.11 10.39
N GLY A 16 3.20 2.32 9.40
CA GLY A 16 2.39 2.12 8.22
C GLY A 16 2.96 1.06 7.31
N TYR A 17 2.27 0.81 6.22
CA TYR A 17 2.66 -0.18 5.22
C TYR A 17 2.23 0.29 3.85
N ILE A 18 3.07 0.07 2.84
CA ILE A 18 2.78 0.48 1.48
C ILE A 18 2.48 -0.71 0.58
N PHE A 19 1.43 -0.57 -0.24
CA PHE A 19 0.99 -1.60 -1.17
C PHE A 19 1.02 -1.06 -2.59
N PRO A 20 1.72 -1.71 -3.52
CA PRO A 20 1.71 -1.27 -4.90
C PRO A 20 0.45 -1.74 -5.61
N LYS A 21 0.09 -1.05 -6.66
CA LYS A 21 -0.98 -1.52 -7.53
C LYS A 21 -0.58 -2.82 -8.17
N ASN A 22 0.65 -2.89 -8.54
CA ASN A 22 1.03 -3.77 -9.60
C ASN A 22 1.88 -4.93 -9.14
N ASP A 23 1.37 -6.08 -9.37
CA ASP A 23 2.06 -7.33 -9.17
C ASP A 23 2.11 -8.11 -10.47
N ASN A 24 2.20 -7.41 -11.58
CA ASN A 24 2.12 -8.01 -12.91
C ASN A 24 3.21 -9.02 -13.18
N TYR A 25 4.29 -8.95 -12.45
CA TYR A 25 5.37 -9.90 -12.65
C TYR A 25 4.98 -11.31 -12.24
N PHE A 26 3.89 -11.44 -11.53
CA PHE A 26 3.44 -12.69 -10.96
C PHE A 26 2.10 -13.08 -11.52
N THR A 27 1.91 -12.82 -12.77
CA THR A 27 0.60 -12.89 -13.39
C THR A 27 -0.08 -14.22 -13.30
N GLU A 28 0.65 -15.31 -13.34
CA GLU A 28 -0.01 -16.59 -13.27
C GLU A 28 -0.65 -16.86 -11.91
N TYR A 29 -0.26 -16.13 -10.90
CA TYR A 29 -0.83 -16.28 -9.57
C TYR A 29 -1.69 -15.13 -9.17
N SER A 30 -1.53 -14.03 -9.84
CA SER A 30 -2.14 -12.80 -9.38
C SER A 30 -3.09 -12.23 -10.40
N ASN A 31 -4.05 -13.03 -10.73
CA ASN A 31 -5.26 -12.46 -11.28
C ASN A 31 -5.85 -11.49 -10.30
N VAL A 32 -5.33 -11.52 -9.10
CA VAL A 32 -5.89 -10.78 -8.02
C VAL A 32 -5.20 -9.44 -7.95
N ASN A 33 -5.96 -8.39 -8.11
CA ASN A 33 -5.50 -7.05 -7.89
C ASN A 33 -5.53 -6.79 -6.39
N ASN A 34 -4.39 -6.94 -5.73
CA ASN A 34 -4.32 -6.77 -4.29
C ASN A 34 -4.68 -5.37 -3.84
N LEU A 35 -4.36 -4.38 -4.64
CA LEU A 35 -4.75 -3.02 -4.31
C LEU A 35 -6.27 -2.89 -4.30
N ALA A 36 -6.95 -3.50 -5.25
CA ALA A 36 -8.41 -3.45 -5.29
C ALA A 36 -9.04 -4.15 -4.09
N LYS A 37 -8.44 -5.23 -3.62
CA LYS A 37 -8.91 -5.90 -2.41
C LYS A 37 -8.86 -5.00 -1.19
N ILE A 38 -7.83 -4.18 -1.10
CA ILE A 38 -7.61 -3.31 0.04
C ILE A 38 -8.44 -2.05 -0.08
N THR A 39 -8.49 -1.46 -1.27
CA THR A 39 -8.99 -0.11 -1.47
C THR A 39 -10.29 -0.01 -2.24
N ASN A 40 -10.71 -1.08 -2.92
CA ASN A 40 -11.79 -1.10 -3.90
C ASN A 40 -11.48 -0.32 -5.19
N PHE A 41 -10.27 0.19 -5.33
CA PHE A 41 -9.87 0.93 -6.52
C PHE A 41 -9.40 -0.03 -7.60
N THR A 42 -10.03 0.03 -8.76
CA THR A 42 -9.74 -0.89 -9.86
C THR A 42 -8.98 -0.25 -11.03
N GLY A 43 -8.55 0.99 -10.89
CA GLY A 43 -7.77 1.65 -11.93
C GLY A 43 -6.42 0.98 -12.16
N SER A 44 -5.78 1.29 -13.28
CA SER A 44 -4.57 0.59 -13.69
C SER A 44 -3.28 1.15 -13.11
N ALA A 45 -3.33 2.26 -12.39
CA ALA A 45 -2.14 2.86 -11.79
C ALA A 45 -2.47 3.42 -10.43
N GLY A 46 -1.54 3.27 -9.49
CA GLY A 46 -1.72 3.77 -8.15
C GLY A 46 -1.07 2.90 -7.12
N PHE A 47 -1.05 3.38 -5.89
CA PHE A 47 -0.56 2.61 -4.76
C PHE A 47 -1.20 3.16 -3.48
N ALA A 48 -1.19 2.34 -2.43
CA ALA A 48 -1.82 2.70 -1.16
C ALA A 48 -0.81 2.74 -0.04
N LEU A 49 -0.94 3.72 0.83
CA LEU A 49 -0.16 3.82 2.06
C LEU A 49 -1.13 3.80 3.23
N ILE A 50 -1.08 2.74 4.00
CA ILE A 50 -1.95 2.55 5.17
C ILE A 50 -1.16 2.93 6.41
N LEU A 51 -1.61 3.97 7.10
CA LEU A 51 -1.03 4.38 8.38
C LEU A 51 -1.98 4.02 9.50
N LYS A 52 -1.51 4.16 10.73
CA LYS A 52 -2.35 3.82 11.89
C LYS A 52 -3.65 4.59 11.94
N ASN A 53 -3.60 5.88 11.61
CA ASN A 53 -4.76 6.77 11.73
C ASN A 53 -5.33 7.25 10.43
N LYS A 54 -4.63 7.04 9.32
CA LYS A 54 -5.07 7.52 8.02
C LYS A 54 -4.68 6.56 6.93
N ASN A 55 -5.49 6.53 5.89
CA ASN A 55 -5.23 5.69 4.74
C ASN A 55 -5.17 6.59 3.51
N TYR A 56 -4.13 6.42 2.71
CA TYR A 56 -3.93 7.23 1.50
C TYR A 56 -3.92 6.34 0.28
N LEU A 57 -4.56 6.81 -0.79
CA LEU A 57 -4.50 6.17 -2.09
C LEU A 57 -3.93 7.19 -3.07
N PHE A 58 -2.78 6.88 -3.65
CA PHE A 58 -2.10 7.74 -4.61
C PHE A 58 -2.41 7.23 -6.01
N VAL A 59 -2.93 8.10 -6.85
CA VAL A 59 -3.35 7.72 -8.20
C VAL A 59 -2.89 8.73 -9.23
N ASP A 60 -2.74 8.26 -10.47
CA ASP A 60 -2.54 9.14 -11.61
C ASP A 60 -3.77 10.03 -11.79
N GLY A 61 -3.57 11.24 -12.27
CA GLY A 61 -4.67 12.21 -12.43
C GLY A 61 -5.83 11.71 -13.27
N ARG A 62 -5.55 10.78 -14.20
CA ARG A 62 -6.61 10.21 -15.02
C ARG A 62 -7.62 9.41 -14.19
N TYR A 63 -7.22 8.94 -13.03
CA TYR A 63 -8.03 8.07 -12.19
C TYR A 63 -8.57 8.73 -10.94
N THR A 64 -8.34 10.03 -10.78
CA THR A 64 -8.72 10.72 -9.53
C THR A 64 -10.21 10.60 -9.26
N LEU A 65 -11.03 10.82 -10.27
CA LEU A 65 -12.47 10.77 -10.10
C LEU A 65 -12.95 9.36 -9.78
N GLN A 66 -12.42 8.37 -10.50
CA GLN A 66 -12.74 6.97 -10.25
C GLN A 66 -12.35 6.56 -8.82
N ALA A 67 -11.15 6.96 -8.40
CA ALA A 67 -10.66 6.63 -7.08
C ALA A 67 -11.53 7.23 -5.98
N LYS A 68 -11.97 8.46 -6.16
CA LYS A 68 -12.85 9.09 -5.19
C LYS A 68 -14.18 8.36 -5.07
N LYS A 69 -14.73 7.90 -6.18
CA LYS A 69 -15.97 7.15 -6.16
C LYS A 69 -15.81 5.77 -5.51
N GLN A 70 -14.74 5.08 -5.84
CA GLN A 70 -14.55 3.71 -5.38
C GLN A 70 -13.96 3.62 -3.98
N SER A 71 -13.12 4.56 -3.59
CA SER A 71 -12.30 4.44 -2.38
C SER A 71 -12.37 5.66 -1.47
N GLY A 72 -13.01 6.72 -1.87
CA GLY A 72 -12.95 7.99 -1.15
C GLY A 72 -13.57 7.97 0.25
N ARG A 73 -14.36 6.96 0.57
CA ARG A 73 -14.96 6.86 1.89
C ARG A 73 -13.91 6.52 2.95
N ASN A 74 -12.98 5.66 2.62
CA ASN A 74 -11.98 5.18 3.58
C ASN A 74 -10.56 5.64 3.30
N TYR A 75 -10.33 6.26 2.16
CA TYR A 75 -9.00 6.67 1.73
C TYR A 75 -9.00 8.12 1.32
N LYS A 76 -7.94 8.81 1.68
CA LYS A 76 -7.68 10.14 1.13
C LYS A 76 -7.01 9.95 -0.22
N ILE A 77 -7.60 10.50 -1.27
CA ILE A 77 -7.12 10.33 -2.63
C ILE A 77 -6.15 11.47 -2.94
N LEU A 78 -4.92 11.11 -3.31
CA LEU A 78 -3.91 12.08 -3.67
C LEU A 78 -3.40 11.80 -5.07
N GLU A 79 -3.22 12.83 -5.84
CA GLU A 79 -2.84 12.71 -7.24
C GLU A 79 -1.33 12.80 -7.40
N ILE A 80 -0.72 11.80 -8.04
CA ILE A 80 0.67 11.88 -8.42
C ILE A 80 0.75 12.55 -9.81
N PRO A 81 1.80 13.30 -10.10
CA PRO A 81 3.03 13.50 -9.32
C PRO A 81 2.99 14.66 -8.34
N HIS A 82 1.83 15.27 -8.13
CA HIS A 82 1.74 16.42 -7.22
C HIS A 82 2.01 16.03 -5.77
N TYR A 83 1.61 14.81 -5.39
CA TYR A 83 1.79 14.31 -4.05
C TYR A 83 2.50 12.97 -4.07
N TRP A 84 3.43 12.79 -3.16
CA TRP A 84 4.15 11.55 -2.94
C TRP A 84 4.14 11.27 -1.44
N PRO A 85 4.36 10.04 -1.01
CA PRO A 85 4.46 9.77 0.43
C PRO A 85 5.45 10.68 1.13
N LYS A 86 6.57 11.02 0.48
CA LYS A 86 7.57 11.91 1.08
C LYS A 86 7.05 13.33 1.32
N SER A 87 5.91 13.69 0.74
CA SER A 87 5.28 14.99 0.94
C SER A 87 4.40 15.03 2.18
N LEU A 88 4.13 13.90 2.79
CA LEU A 88 3.23 13.86 3.94
C LEU A 88 3.93 14.37 5.19
N PRO A 89 3.19 15.04 6.09
CA PRO A 89 3.78 15.52 7.33
C PRO A 89 4.24 14.35 8.20
N ASN A 90 5.40 14.51 8.83
CA ASN A 90 5.97 13.53 9.75
C ASN A 90 6.37 12.20 9.14
N ILE A 91 6.31 12.06 7.81
CA ILE A 91 6.64 10.78 7.17
C ILE A 91 8.09 10.38 7.43
N LYS A 92 8.98 11.36 7.58
CA LYS A 92 10.39 11.09 7.80
C LYS A 92 10.67 10.45 9.17
N ASN A 93 9.74 10.58 10.11
CA ASN A 93 9.89 10.01 11.44
C ASN A 93 9.14 8.68 11.57
N MET A 94 8.55 8.21 10.49
CA MET A 94 7.76 6.99 10.51
C MET A 94 8.56 5.78 10.06
N THR A 95 8.14 4.62 10.54
CA THR A 95 8.67 3.33 10.10
C THR A 95 7.62 2.68 9.22
N ILE A 96 7.95 2.50 7.95
CA ILE A 96 7.00 2.00 6.95
C ILE A 96 7.48 0.63 6.46
N GLY A 97 6.60 -0.35 6.51
CA GLY A 97 6.88 -1.68 5.98
C GLY A 97 6.56 -1.76 4.49
N PHE A 98 7.26 -2.64 3.80
CA PHE A 98 7.02 -2.89 2.39
C PHE A 98 7.37 -4.34 2.05
N ASP A 99 6.76 -4.85 0.99
CA ASP A 99 7.11 -6.18 0.50
C ASP A 99 8.32 -6.07 -0.43
N PRO A 100 9.46 -6.62 -0.04
CA PRO A 100 10.68 -6.46 -0.85
C PRO A 100 10.62 -7.12 -2.21
N SER A 101 9.70 -8.04 -2.44
CA SER A 101 9.53 -8.64 -3.75
C SER A 101 8.77 -7.76 -4.72
N LEU A 102 8.13 -6.69 -4.24
CA LEU A 102 7.28 -5.83 -5.05
C LEU A 102 7.86 -4.45 -5.27
N PHE A 103 8.96 -4.12 -4.62
CA PHE A 103 9.56 -2.78 -4.71
C PHE A 103 11.04 -2.87 -5.00
N THR A 104 11.53 -1.92 -5.80
CA THR A 104 12.97 -1.72 -5.96
C THR A 104 13.41 -0.56 -5.07
N ILE A 105 14.71 -0.49 -4.82
CA ILE A 105 15.27 0.63 -4.06
C ILE A 105 14.96 1.96 -4.74
N ASN A 106 15.06 2.00 -6.07
CA ASN A 106 14.79 3.22 -6.81
C ASN A 106 13.35 3.71 -6.65
N ILE A 107 12.41 2.79 -6.66
CA ILE A 107 11.00 3.13 -6.46
C ILE A 107 10.77 3.65 -5.05
N LEU A 108 11.36 2.99 -4.07
CA LEU A 108 11.21 3.42 -2.68
C LEU A 108 11.80 4.81 -2.44
N GLU A 109 12.96 5.10 -3.05
CA GLU A 109 13.55 6.42 -2.96
C GLU A 109 12.65 7.48 -3.60
N LYS A 110 12.05 7.15 -4.73
CA LYS A 110 11.13 8.06 -5.40
C LYS A 110 9.92 8.39 -4.52
N TYR A 111 9.41 7.39 -3.82
CA TYR A 111 8.21 7.57 -3.00
C TYR A 111 8.52 8.26 -1.67
N PHE A 112 9.60 7.86 -1.00
CA PHE A 112 9.87 8.30 0.36
C PHE A 112 11.10 9.17 0.52
N GLY A 113 11.96 9.23 -0.48
CA GLY A 113 13.26 9.87 -0.33
C GLY A 113 14.14 9.05 0.60
N ASN A 114 15.09 9.69 1.24
CA ASN A 114 16.04 9.01 2.11
C ASN A 114 15.73 9.17 3.59
N LYS A 115 14.55 9.65 3.92
CA LYS A 115 14.27 10.10 5.29
C LYS A 115 13.37 9.18 6.08
N THR A 116 12.62 8.33 5.41
CA THR A 116 11.69 7.42 6.07
C THR A 116 12.39 6.12 6.38
N ASN A 117 12.13 5.57 7.55
CA ASN A 117 12.68 4.27 7.92
C ASN A 117 11.86 3.17 7.26
N LEU A 118 12.46 2.45 6.31
CA LEU A 118 11.77 1.43 5.54
C LEU A 118 12.20 0.04 5.98
N ILE A 119 11.22 -0.81 6.27
CA ILE A 119 11.45 -2.16 6.79
C ILE A 119 10.90 -3.19 5.80
N PRO A 120 11.74 -4.10 5.29
CA PRO A 120 11.26 -5.16 4.42
C PRO A 120 10.55 -6.23 5.23
N ILE A 121 9.25 -6.33 5.03
CA ILE A 121 8.44 -7.34 5.72
C ILE A 121 7.20 -7.61 4.89
N CYS A 122 6.90 -8.89 4.67
CA CYS A 122 5.77 -9.28 3.84
C CYS A 122 4.48 -9.33 4.63
N PHE A 123 3.43 -8.73 4.08
CA PHE A 123 2.08 -8.94 4.56
C PHE A 123 1.44 -10.05 3.71
N ASN A 124 0.99 -11.11 4.35
CA ASN A 124 0.46 -12.25 3.64
C ASN A 124 -1.06 -12.20 3.59
N PHE A 125 -1.59 -11.93 2.40
CA PHE A 125 -3.04 -11.86 2.19
C PHE A 125 -3.73 -13.21 2.40
N ASN A 126 -3.01 -14.30 2.29
CA ASN A 126 -3.58 -15.64 2.33
C ASN A 126 -3.29 -16.40 3.61
N ILE A 127 -2.92 -15.68 4.65
CA ILE A 127 -2.47 -16.32 5.87
C ILE A 127 -3.53 -17.22 6.49
N LYS A 128 -4.79 -16.82 6.42
CA LYS A 128 -5.89 -17.65 6.93
C LYS A 128 -6.06 -18.93 6.14
N ILE A 129 -5.91 -18.82 4.83
CA ILE A 129 -6.01 -19.97 3.94
C ILE A 129 -4.91 -20.96 4.24
N LYS A 130 -3.69 -20.46 4.45
CA LYS A 130 -2.57 -21.32 4.81
C LYS A 130 -2.82 -22.08 6.11
N LYS A 131 -3.37 -21.40 7.10
CA LYS A 131 -3.67 -22.05 8.36
C LYS A 131 -4.69 -23.17 8.19
N LYS A 132 -5.70 -22.96 7.36
CA LYS A 132 -6.68 -24.00 7.09
C LYS A 132 -6.08 -25.18 6.38
N ILE A 133 -5.18 -24.91 5.45
CA ILE A 133 -4.57 -25.97 4.66
C ILE A 133 -3.61 -26.82 5.48
N ASN A 134 -3.00 -26.26 6.48
CA ASN A 134 -1.99 -26.91 7.27
C ASN A 134 -2.54 -27.92 8.27
N TYR A 135 -3.79 -28.07 8.29
CA TYR A 135 -4.40 -29.10 9.14
C TYR A 135 -5.02 -30.13 8.36
#